data_3127bba5ce8b2cecc1521b4034255d98
#
_entry.id   3127bba5ce8b2cecc1521b4034255d98
#
_cell.length_a   1.000
_cell.length_b   1.000
_cell.length_c   1.000
_cell.angle_alpha   90.00
_cell.angle_beta   90.00
_cell.angle_gamma   90.00
#
_symmetry.space_group_name_H-M   'P 1'
#
loop_
_entity.id
_entity.type
_entity.pdbx_description
1 polymer ?
#
loop_
_entity_poly.entity_id
_entity_poly.type
_entity_poly.pdbx_seq_one_letter_code
_entity_poly.pdbx_strand_id
1 'polypeptide(L)'
;MSPFGGRGPAPRRRRLEDVVQREGSGCAVIEINGLSKHYRNRKAVDDVTFTARPGRVTAFLGPNGAGKSSTLRVLLGLDAATGGRALIGGRRYRDLRYPLRTVGALLDGAGPVPERRAIDHLSWIARSNRIPRERVREVLDLVGLADAARHRVKNHSLGMRQRLGIAGALLGEPEVLVLDEPVNGLDPDGIRWVRDLLREHAALGCTVLLSSHLMKETADTADDVVIINRGRIVVRGTLAEVTAGHASLEAAFFALTGDRAGARR
;
A
#
# COMPACT_ATOMS: atom_id res chain seq x y z
N MET A 1 -12.21 -45.05 -26.38
CA MET A 1 -10.81 -44.62 -26.57
C MET A 1 -10.80 -43.11 -26.58
N SER A 2 -10.49 -42.51 -25.43
CA SER A 2 -10.24 -41.07 -25.30
C SER A 2 -8.75 -40.80 -25.47
N PRO A 3 -8.35 -39.69 -26.11
CA PRO A 3 -7.05 -39.13 -25.89
C PRO A 3 -7.20 -37.80 -25.11
N PHE A 4 -6.78 -37.81 -23.87
CA PHE A 4 -6.54 -36.62 -23.09
C PHE A 4 -5.30 -35.90 -23.64
N GLY A 5 -5.52 -34.75 -24.25
CA GLY A 5 -4.48 -33.84 -24.69
C GLY A 5 -3.83 -33.12 -23.50
N GLY A 6 -2.51 -33.09 -23.53
CA GLY A 6 -1.62 -32.61 -22.50
C GLY A 6 -1.88 -31.13 -22.10
N ARG A 7 -1.80 -30.87 -20.81
CA ARG A 7 -1.63 -29.55 -20.24
C ARG A 7 -0.28 -29.01 -20.69
N GLY A 8 -0.29 -27.95 -21.49
CA GLY A 8 0.91 -27.19 -21.79
C GLY A 8 1.55 -26.67 -20.49
N PRO A 9 2.88 -26.44 -20.48
CA PRO A 9 3.57 -25.93 -19.31
C PRO A 9 2.97 -24.59 -18.91
N ALA A 10 2.68 -24.45 -17.60
CA ALA A 10 2.23 -23.20 -17.01
C ALA A 10 3.20 -22.07 -17.44
N PRO A 11 2.69 -20.86 -17.75
CA PRO A 11 3.54 -19.75 -18.11
C PRO A 11 4.55 -19.53 -16.99
N ARG A 12 5.85 -19.52 -17.35
CA ARG A 12 6.94 -19.24 -16.41
C ARG A 12 6.62 -17.93 -15.74
N ARG A 13 6.23 -17.98 -14.46
CA ARG A 13 6.27 -16.83 -13.58
C ARG A 13 7.70 -16.29 -13.68
N ARG A 14 7.91 -15.17 -14.36
CA ARG A 14 9.10 -14.36 -14.11
C ARG A 14 8.99 -14.02 -12.63
N ARG A 15 9.88 -14.60 -11.84
CA ARG A 15 9.85 -14.45 -10.39
C ARG A 15 10.11 -12.97 -10.12
N LEU A 16 9.45 -12.45 -9.13
CA LEU A 16 9.75 -11.13 -8.53
C LEU A 16 11.26 -11.00 -8.19
N GLU A 17 11.96 -12.11 -8.08
CA GLU A 17 13.42 -12.23 -7.87
C GLU A 17 14.27 -11.53 -8.95
N ASP A 18 13.79 -11.42 -10.21
CA ASP A 18 14.52 -10.75 -11.29
C ASP A 18 14.52 -9.21 -11.15
N VAL A 19 13.72 -8.68 -10.21
CA VAL A 19 13.60 -7.23 -9.95
C VAL A 19 14.74 -6.72 -9.05
N VAL A 20 15.28 -7.56 -8.18
CA VAL A 20 16.24 -7.19 -7.12
C VAL A 20 17.69 -7.13 -7.59
N GLN A 21 18.04 -7.70 -8.76
CA GLN A 21 19.42 -7.70 -9.28
C GLN A 21 19.82 -6.39 -9.99
N ARG A 22 19.21 -5.26 -9.65
CA ARG A 22 19.74 -3.95 -10.08
C ARG A 22 20.86 -3.56 -9.14
N GLU A 23 22.08 -3.74 -9.63
CA GLU A 23 23.31 -3.34 -8.98
C GLU A 23 23.21 -1.91 -8.41
N GLY A 24 23.35 -1.77 -7.08
CA GLY A 24 23.72 -0.52 -6.41
C GLY A 24 22.63 0.33 -5.77
N SER A 25 21.35 0.01 -5.81
CA SER A 25 20.34 0.76 -5.07
C SER A 25 19.81 -0.05 -3.88
N GLY A 26 20.27 0.28 -2.68
CA GLY A 26 19.58 -0.14 -1.45
C GLY A 26 18.12 0.32 -1.53
N CYS A 27 17.17 -0.56 -1.20
CA CYS A 27 15.73 -0.24 -1.28
C CYS A 27 15.43 1.06 -0.53
N ALA A 28 14.58 1.90 -1.13
CA ALA A 28 14.33 3.25 -0.63
C ALA A 28 13.56 3.24 0.69
N VAL A 29 14.12 3.86 1.72
CA VAL A 29 13.47 4.06 3.03
C VAL A 29 12.42 5.18 2.93
N ILE A 30 11.31 5.06 3.66
CA ILE A 30 10.38 6.17 3.88
C ILE A 30 10.74 6.85 5.20
N GLU A 31 10.92 8.17 5.16
CA GLU A 31 11.23 8.99 6.33
C GLU A 31 10.21 10.12 6.47
N ILE A 32 9.50 10.13 7.58
CA ILE A 32 8.60 11.20 7.98
C ILE A 32 9.22 11.89 9.18
N ASN A 33 9.52 13.19 9.06
CA ASN A 33 10.25 13.96 10.08
C ASN A 33 9.51 15.25 10.42
N GLY A 34 8.94 15.33 11.63
CA GLY A 34 8.24 16.52 12.16
C GLY A 34 7.06 16.96 11.27
N LEU A 35 6.45 16.01 10.54
CA LEU A 35 5.45 16.32 9.53
C LEU A 35 4.22 16.93 10.14
N SER A 36 3.83 18.10 9.63
CA SER A 36 2.59 18.78 9.99
C SER A 36 1.79 19.16 8.75
N LYS A 37 0.47 18.97 8.83
CA LYS A 37 -0.47 19.35 7.78
C LYS A 37 -1.72 19.99 8.37
N HIS A 38 -1.94 21.24 7.99
CA HIS A 38 -3.14 21.99 8.38
C HIS A 38 -4.02 22.24 7.17
N TYR A 39 -5.33 22.05 7.33
CA TYR A 39 -6.37 22.42 6.37
C TYR A 39 -7.23 23.52 7.02
N ARG A 40 -7.05 24.76 6.59
CA ARG A 40 -7.71 25.93 7.21
C ARG A 40 -7.50 25.91 8.74
N ASN A 41 -8.56 25.68 9.52
CA ASN A 41 -8.53 25.71 10.98
C ASN A 41 -8.30 24.32 11.64
N ARG A 42 -8.09 23.25 10.84
CA ARG A 42 -7.91 21.90 11.36
C ARG A 42 -6.47 21.42 11.17
N LYS A 43 -5.82 21.05 12.27
CA LYS A 43 -4.58 20.29 12.23
C LYS A 43 -4.92 18.83 11.94
N ALA A 44 -4.66 18.37 10.70
CA ALA A 44 -4.89 16.98 10.30
C ALA A 44 -3.71 16.08 10.68
N VAL A 45 -2.49 16.65 10.65
CA VAL A 45 -1.24 16.00 11.05
C VAL A 45 -0.46 17.03 11.87
N ASP A 46 0.10 16.62 13.01
CA ASP A 46 0.76 17.48 13.98
C ASP A 46 2.02 16.80 14.51
N ASP A 47 3.18 17.20 14.01
CA ASP A 47 4.53 16.74 14.39
C ASP A 47 4.73 15.21 14.30
N VAL A 48 4.32 14.62 13.19
CA VAL A 48 4.44 13.18 12.97
C VAL A 48 5.85 12.82 12.53
N THR A 49 6.47 11.86 13.25
CA THR A 49 7.82 11.37 12.96
C THR A 49 7.87 9.85 13.05
N PHE A 50 8.17 9.17 11.93
CA PHE A 50 8.45 7.74 11.88
C PHE A 50 9.23 7.38 10.60
N THR A 51 9.73 6.14 10.57
CA THR A 51 10.44 5.58 9.42
C THR A 51 9.84 4.23 9.05
N ALA A 52 9.60 4.00 7.76
CA ALA A 52 9.32 2.65 7.23
C ALA A 52 10.57 2.13 6.53
N ARG A 53 11.03 0.94 6.94
CA ARG A 53 12.32 0.38 6.56
C ARG A 53 12.20 -0.59 5.39
N PRO A 54 13.24 -0.73 4.57
CA PRO A 54 13.32 -1.77 3.55
C PRO A 54 13.20 -3.17 4.16
N GLY A 55 12.62 -4.08 3.38
CA GLY A 55 12.43 -5.47 3.78
C GLY A 55 11.37 -5.68 4.85
N ARG A 56 10.55 -4.68 5.15
CA ARG A 56 9.56 -4.74 6.22
C ARG A 56 8.22 -4.17 5.80
N VAL A 57 7.17 -4.73 6.37
CA VAL A 57 5.80 -4.20 6.28
C VAL A 57 5.54 -3.31 7.49
N THR A 58 5.42 -2.00 7.27
CA THR A 58 5.05 -1.03 8.31
C THR A 58 3.57 -0.71 8.21
N ALA A 59 2.82 -0.98 9.28
CA ALA A 59 1.41 -0.63 9.38
C ALA A 59 1.23 0.74 10.05
N PHE A 60 0.52 1.62 9.37
CA PHE A 60 0.16 2.95 9.86
C PHE A 60 -1.32 2.94 10.29
N LEU A 61 -1.57 2.77 11.57
CA LEU A 61 -2.87 2.50 12.16
C LEU A 61 -3.47 3.71 12.83
N GLY A 62 -4.79 3.81 12.79
CA GLY A 62 -5.51 4.88 13.48
C GLY A 62 -6.98 4.92 13.09
N PRO A 63 -7.83 5.56 13.87
CA PRO A 63 -9.24 5.72 13.54
C PRO A 63 -9.43 6.58 12.29
N ASN A 64 -10.65 6.58 11.74
CA ASN A 64 -11.00 7.46 10.63
C ASN A 64 -10.81 8.92 11.03
N GLY A 65 -10.19 9.70 10.16
CA GLY A 65 -9.87 11.09 10.44
C GLY A 65 -8.66 11.34 11.35
N ALA A 66 -7.91 10.31 11.75
CA ALA A 66 -6.72 10.44 12.59
C ALA A 66 -5.53 11.11 11.89
N GLY A 67 -5.54 11.22 10.55
CA GLY A 67 -4.46 11.85 9.78
C GLY A 67 -3.70 10.89 8.85
N LYS A 68 -4.08 9.60 8.77
CA LYS A 68 -3.42 8.59 7.93
C LYS A 68 -3.32 9.05 6.47
N SER A 69 -4.44 9.17 5.79
CA SER A 69 -4.49 9.55 4.37
C SER A 69 -3.86 10.92 4.11
N SER A 70 -3.99 11.89 5.04
CA SER A 70 -3.32 13.19 4.92
C SER A 70 -1.79 13.04 4.94
N THR A 71 -1.25 12.17 5.79
CA THR A 71 0.18 11.87 5.84
C THR A 71 0.65 11.23 4.54
N LEU A 72 -0.08 10.21 4.03
CA LEU A 72 0.24 9.54 2.77
C LEU A 72 0.15 10.48 1.56
N ARG A 73 -0.83 11.38 1.52
CA ARG A 73 -0.97 12.39 0.46
C ARG A 73 0.21 13.37 0.44
N VAL A 74 0.70 13.79 1.61
CA VAL A 74 1.91 14.62 1.70
C VAL A 74 3.15 13.85 1.27
N LEU A 75 3.31 12.59 1.70
CA LEU A 75 4.40 11.73 1.28
C LEU A 75 4.49 11.58 -0.25
N LEU A 76 3.33 11.41 -0.89
CA LEU A 76 3.21 11.26 -2.36
C LEU A 76 3.14 12.60 -3.12
N GLY A 77 3.38 13.72 -2.43
CA GLY A 77 3.42 15.05 -3.06
C GLY A 77 2.09 15.57 -3.59
N LEU A 78 0.96 14.96 -3.23
CA LEU A 78 -0.40 15.39 -3.59
C LEU A 78 -0.85 16.59 -2.77
N ASP A 79 -0.32 16.71 -1.54
CA ASP A 79 -0.56 17.84 -0.66
C ASP A 79 0.79 18.41 -0.19
N ALA A 80 0.89 19.73 -0.04
CA ALA A 80 2.04 20.38 0.55
C ALA A 80 2.01 20.23 2.09
N ALA A 81 3.16 19.89 2.70
CA ALA A 81 3.32 19.97 4.15
C ALA A 81 3.19 21.42 4.63
N THR A 82 2.62 21.62 5.82
CA THR A 82 2.66 22.91 6.52
C THR A 82 3.95 23.07 7.33
N GLY A 83 4.52 21.94 7.79
CA GLY A 83 5.80 21.89 8.50
C GLY A 83 6.44 20.50 8.36
N GLY A 84 7.73 20.40 8.63
CA GLY A 84 8.45 19.15 8.53
C GLY A 84 8.67 18.66 7.09
N ARG A 85 8.94 17.37 6.95
CA ARG A 85 9.24 16.76 5.64
C ARG A 85 8.85 15.28 5.59
N ALA A 86 8.54 14.81 4.37
CA ALA A 86 8.35 13.41 4.04
C ALA A 86 9.25 13.08 2.84
N LEU A 87 10.06 12.04 2.97
CA LEU A 87 11.09 11.65 2.00
C LEU A 87 10.98 10.17 1.66
N ILE A 88 11.38 9.82 0.44
CA ILE A 88 11.51 8.45 -0.06
C ILE A 88 12.92 8.33 -0.63
N GLY A 89 13.75 7.48 -0.02
CA GLY A 89 15.16 7.38 -0.38
C GLY A 89 15.89 8.74 -0.28
N GLY A 90 15.59 9.52 0.76
CA GLY A 90 16.17 10.85 1.00
C GLY A 90 15.64 11.98 0.07
N ARG A 91 14.68 11.69 -0.83
CA ARG A 91 14.12 12.66 -1.80
C ARG A 91 12.62 12.87 -1.58
N ARG A 92 12.12 14.05 -1.92
CA ARG A 92 10.66 14.25 -2.01
C ARG A 92 10.11 13.52 -3.22
N TYR A 93 8.89 13.04 -3.16
CA TYR A 93 8.24 12.34 -4.29
C TYR A 93 8.31 13.11 -5.61
N ARG A 94 8.08 14.42 -5.59
CA ARG A 94 8.13 15.29 -6.78
C ARG A 94 9.52 15.39 -7.42
N ASP A 95 10.58 15.06 -6.68
CA ASP A 95 11.98 15.14 -7.13
C ASP A 95 12.48 13.78 -7.67
N LEU A 96 11.61 12.75 -7.68
CA LEU A 96 11.92 11.42 -8.23
C LEU A 96 11.92 11.46 -9.76
N ARG A 97 12.98 10.93 -10.36
CA ARG A 97 13.12 10.90 -11.83
C ARG A 97 12.13 9.95 -12.50
N TYR A 98 11.88 8.80 -11.88
CA TYR A 98 10.97 7.75 -12.35
C TYR A 98 10.04 7.32 -11.21
N PRO A 99 9.04 8.16 -10.88
CA PRO A 99 8.26 7.97 -9.65
C PRO A 99 7.59 6.59 -9.55
N LEU A 100 7.01 6.07 -10.64
CA LEU A 100 6.35 4.75 -10.60
C LEU A 100 7.31 3.56 -10.49
N ARG A 101 8.58 3.74 -10.80
CA ARG A 101 9.61 2.69 -10.57
C ARG A 101 10.15 2.74 -9.14
N THR A 102 10.01 3.88 -8.49
CA THR A 102 10.42 4.03 -7.09
C THR A 102 9.25 3.76 -6.16
N VAL A 103 8.05 4.25 -6.49
CA VAL A 103 6.88 4.19 -5.60
C VAL A 103 5.65 3.70 -6.35
N GLY A 104 5.08 2.60 -5.91
CA GLY A 104 3.73 2.18 -6.23
C GLY A 104 2.77 2.67 -5.15
N ALA A 105 1.69 3.33 -5.55
CA ALA A 105 0.74 3.89 -4.60
C ALA A 105 -0.70 3.51 -4.94
N LEU A 106 -1.46 3.16 -3.91
CA LEU A 106 -2.92 3.06 -3.92
C LEU A 106 -3.46 3.93 -2.79
N LEU A 107 -4.20 4.97 -3.12
CA LEU A 107 -4.88 5.82 -2.14
C LEU A 107 -6.39 5.58 -2.20
N ASP A 108 -7.04 5.66 -1.03
CA ASP A 108 -8.49 5.62 -0.96
C ASP A 108 -9.12 6.78 -1.76
N GLY A 109 -10.18 6.47 -2.51
CA GLY A 109 -10.85 7.43 -3.39
C GLY A 109 -10.14 7.71 -4.72
N ALA A 110 -8.90 7.24 -4.94
CA ALA A 110 -8.18 7.37 -6.21
C ALA A 110 -8.48 6.19 -7.15
N GLY A 111 -9.75 6.00 -7.49
CA GLY A 111 -10.17 4.90 -8.35
C GLY A 111 -9.90 5.15 -9.85
N PRO A 112 -9.79 4.07 -10.63
CA PRO A 112 -9.71 4.16 -12.08
C PRO A 112 -11.01 4.71 -12.67
N VAL A 113 -10.90 5.38 -13.84
CA VAL A 113 -12.05 5.99 -14.54
C VAL A 113 -13.10 4.92 -14.88
N PRO A 114 -14.35 5.08 -14.42
CA PRO A 114 -15.39 4.03 -14.53
C PRO A 114 -15.70 3.57 -15.95
N GLU A 115 -15.62 4.46 -16.94
CA GLU A 115 -15.92 4.20 -18.36
C GLU A 115 -14.80 3.50 -19.10
N ARG A 116 -13.56 3.53 -18.57
CA ARG A 116 -12.40 2.87 -19.19
C ARG A 116 -12.45 1.36 -18.93
N ARG A 117 -11.87 0.58 -19.85
CA ARG A 117 -11.56 -0.82 -19.60
C ARG A 117 -10.34 -0.91 -18.68
N ALA A 118 -10.26 -1.97 -17.86
CA ALA A 118 -9.12 -2.17 -16.96
C ALA A 118 -7.77 -2.15 -17.68
N ILE A 119 -7.67 -2.86 -18.81
CA ILE A 119 -6.46 -2.89 -19.64
C ILE A 119 -6.11 -1.51 -20.22
N ASP A 120 -7.10 -0.72 -20.62
CA ASP A 120 -6.86 0.62 -21.20
C ASP A 120 -6.40 1.60 -20.11
N HIS A 121 -6.95 1.46 -18.89
CA HIS A 121 -6.52 2.25 -17.74
C HIS A 121 -5.04 2.01 -17.42
N LEU A 122 -4.63 0.75 -17.25
CA LEU A 122 -3.23 0.40 -16.98
C LEU A 122 -2.31 0.73 -18.16
N SER A 123 -2.77 0.54 -19.41
CA SER A 123 -2.00 0.89 -20.60
C SER A 123 -1.74 2.39 -20.69
N TRP A 124 -2.69 3.22 -20.26
CA TRP A 124 -2.49 4.68 -20.21
C TRP A 124 -1.41 5.05 -19.19
N ILE A 125 -1.45 4.47 -17.98
CA ILE A 125 -0.42 4.67 -16.95
C ILE A 125 0.94 4.21 -17.46
N ALA A 126 1.02 3.01 -18.03
CA ALA A 126 2.26 2.44 -18.56
C ALA A 126 2.90 3.33 -19.62
N ARG A 127 2.13 3.80 -20.61
CA ARG A 127 2.61 4.69 -21.67
C ARG A 127 3.13 6.02 -21.11
N SER A 128 2.40 6.64 -20.19
CA SER A 128 2.79 7.91 -19.58
C SER A 128 4.10 7.81 -18.80
N ASN A 129 4.50 6.60 -18.37
CA ASN A 129 5.67 6.35 -17.55
C ASN A 129 6.74 5.49 -18.23
N ARG A 130 6.65 5.30 -19.56
CA ARG A 130 7.59 4.52 -20.37
C ARG A 130 7.77 3.08 -19.83
N ILE A 131 6.68 2.47 -19.38
CA ILE A 131 6.63 1.07 -18.94
C ILE A 131 6.22 0.21 -20.13
N PRO A 132 6.87 -0.94 -20.39
CA PRO A 132 6.53 -1.86 -21.48
C PRO A 132 5.07 -2.33 -21.43
N ARG A 133 4.44 -2.53 -22.61
CA ARG A 133 3.04 -2.96 -22.71
C ARG A 133 2.82 -4.37 -22.15
N GLU A 134 3.83 -5.21 -22.23
CA GLU A 134 3.83 -6.58 -21.72
C GLU A 134 3.54 -6.57 -20.22
N ARG A 135 4.10 -5.59 -19.49
CA ARG A 135 3.89 -5.45 -18.05
C ARG A 135 2.43 -5.25 -17.65
N VAL A 136 1.63 -4.64 -18.51
CA VAL A 136 0.18 -4.47 -18.26
C VAL A 136 -0.53 -5.83 -18.17
N ARG A 137 -0.16 -6.80 -19.02
CA ARG A 137 -0.73 -8.14 -18.96
C ARG A 137 -0.25 -8.89 -17.73
N GLU A 138 1.04 -8.82 -17.45
CA GLU A 138 1.66 -9.46 -16.28
C GLU A 138 0.98 -9.04 -14.97
N VAL A 139 0.74 -7.72 -14.77
CA VAL A 139 0.08 -7.25 -13.55
C VAL A 139 -1.39 -7.61 -13.50
N LEU A 140 -2.10 -7.65 -14.63
CA LEU A 140 -3.49 -8.12 -14.70
C LEU A 140 -3.60 -9.61 -14.33
N ASP A 141 -2.66 -10.44 -14.80
CA ASP A 141 -2.57 -11.85 -14.44
C ASP A 141 -2.25 -12.00 -12.94
N LEU A 142 -1.28 -11.23 -12.43
CA LEU A 142 -0.86 -11.24 -11.03
C LEU A 142 -2.01 -10.94 -10.06
N VAL A 143 -2.86 -9.98 -10.40
CA VAL A 143 -4.00 -9.60 -9.55
C VAL A 143 -5.29 -10.40 -9.85
N GLY A 144 -5.24 -11.38 -10.77
CA GLY A 144 -6.38 -12.22 -11.14
C GLY A 144 -7.49 -11.48 -11.91
N LEU A 145 -7.12 -10.51 -12.74
CA LEU A 145 -8.05 -9.74 -13.57
C LEU A 145 -7.86 -9.94 -15.08
N ALA A 146 -7.13 -10.97 -15.51
CA ALA A 146 -6.89 -11.27 -16.92
C ALA A 146 -8.18 -11.40 -17.73
N ASP A 147 -9.13 -12.21 -17.25
CA ASP A 147 -10.42 -12.45 -17.92
C ASP A 147 -11.32 -11.19 -17.95
N ALA A 148 -11.18 -10.33 -16.94
CA ALA A 148 -11.94 -9.08 -16.82
C ALA A 148 -11.22 -7.87 -17.43
N ALA A 149 -10.02 -8.05 -18.01
CA ALA A 149 -9.18 -6.97 -18.51
C ALA A 149 -9.88 -6.03 -19.51
N ARG A 150 -10.78 -6.57 -20.34
CA ARG A 150 -11.54 -5.83 -21.34
C ARG A 150 -12.88 -5.28 -20.83
N HIS A 151 -13.31 -5.62 -19.61
CA HIS A 151 -14.52 -5.07 -19.00
C HIS A 151 -14.27 -3.63 -18.55
N ARG A 152 -15.33 -2.81 -18.63
CA ARG A 152 -15.29 -1.44 -18.09
C ARG A 152 -15.24 -1.49 -16.57
N VAL A 153 -14.49 -0.58 -15.95
CA VAL A 153 -14.31 -0.53 -14.51
C VAL A 153 -15.62 -0.38 -13.74
N LYS A 154 -16.60 0.33 -14.29
CA LYS A 154 -17.93 0.43 -13.68
C LYS A 154 -18.64 -0.91 -13.47
N ASN A 155 -18.29 -1.93 -14.26
CA ASN A 155 -18.84 -3.28 -14.16
C ASN A 155 -18.03 -4.19 -13.22
N HIS A 156 -16.93 -3.67 -12.63
CA HIS A 156 -16.13 -4.40 -11.66
C HIS A 156 -16.79 -4.33 -10.29
N SER A 157 -16.71 -5.43 -9.53
CA SER A 157 -17.03 -5.43 -8.10
C SER A 157 -16.06 -4.50 -7.35
N LEU A 158 -16.37 -4.20 -6.09
CA LEU A 158 -15.48 -3.40 -5.24
C LEU A 158 -14.10 -4.07 -5.13
N GLY A 159 -14.07 -5.39 -4.87
CA GLY A 159 -12.82 -6.15 -4.79
C GLY A 159 -12.03 -6.16 -6.11
N MET A 160 -12.70 -6.24 -7.27
CA MET A 160 -12.02 -6.12 -8.57
C MET A 160 -11.42 -4.73 -8.79
N ARG A 161 -12.09 -3.67 -8.36
CA ARG A 161 -11.54 -2.30 -8.41
C ARG A 161 -10.33 -2.14 -7.50
N GLN A 162 -10.38 -2.72 -6.31
CA GLN A 162 -9.24 -2.74 -5.39
C GLN A 162 -8.04 -3.48 -5.99
N ARG A 163 -8.25 -4.67 -6.54
CA ARG A 163 -7.21 -5.43 -7.26
C ARG A 163 -6.63 -4.64 -8.45
N LEU A 164 -7.46 -3.92 -9.20
CA LEU A 164 -7.00 -3.06 -10.30
C LEU A 164 -6.15 -1.89 -9.80
N GLY A 165 -6.50 -1.29 -8.67
CA GLY A 165 -5.70 -0.26 -8.01
C GLY A 165 -4.32 -0.79 -7.59
N ILE A 166 -4.27 -1.98 -7.00
CA ILE A 166 -3.02 -2.67 -6.66
C ILE A 166 -2.21 -2.98 -7.92
N ALA A 167 -2.84 -3.42 -9.03
CA ALA A 167 -2.16 -3.62 -10.31
C ALA A 167 -1.49 -2.33 -10.81
N GLY A 168 -2.17 -1.18 -10.67
CA GLY A 168 -1.60 0.13 -10.98
C GLY A 168 -0.38 0.47 -10.13
N ALA A 169 -0.42 0.16 -8.84
CA ALA A 169 0.70 0.35 -7.92
C ALA A 169 1.90 -0.54 -8.29
N LEU A 170 1.66 -1.77 -8.73
CA LEU A 170 2.70 -2.74 -9.09
C LEU A 170 3.29 -2.57 -10.50
N LEU A 171 2.68 -1.70 -11.32
CA LEU A 171 2.98 -1.60 -12.75
C LEU A 171 4.45 -1.25 -13.03
N GLY A 172 5.02 -0.36 -12.20
CA GLY A 172 6.40 0.12 -12.34
C GLY A 172 7.47 -0.75 -11.70
N GLU A 173 7.11 -1.88 -11.08
CA GLU A 173 8.02 -2.69 -10.25
C GLU A 173 8.71 -1.85 -9.18
N PRO A 174 7.92 -1.22 -8.28
CA PRO A 174 8.43 -0.22 -7.36
C PRO A 174 9.25 -0.81 -6.22
N GLU A 175 10.23 -0.04 -5.74
CA GLU A 175 11.01 -0.34 -4.52
C GLU A 175 10.20 -0.07 -3.23
N VAL A 176 9.18 0.78 -3.33
CA VAL A 176 8.33 1.22 -2.21
C VAL A 176 6.87 1.03 -2.59
N LEU A 177 6.09 0.40 -1.72
CA LEU A 177 4.63 0.35 -1.83
C LEU A 177 3.98 1.21 -0.73
N VAL A 178 3.09 2.12 -1.12
CA VAL A 178 2.28 2.95 -0.23
C VAL A 178 0.81 2.67 -0.49
N LEU A 179 0.14 1.99 0.44
CA LEU A 179 -1.22 1.51 0.23
C LEU A 179 -2.15 2.03 1.34
N ASP A 180 -3.18 2.77 0.94
CA ASP A 180 -4.21 3.27 1.85
C ASP A 180 -5.40 2.32 1.84
N GLU A 181 -5.64 1.63 2.98
CA GLU A 181 -6.73 0.67 3.18
C GLU A 181 -6.81 -0.42 2.08
N PRO A 182 -5.71 -1.16 1.77
CA PRO A 182 -5.65 -2.04 0.59
C PRO A 182 -6.59 -3.24 0.63
N VAL A 183 -7.10 -3.61 1.80
CA VAL A 183 -7.99 -4.76 1.99
C VAL A 183 -9.48 -4.41 2.01
N ASN A 184 -9.83 -3.13 1.94
CA ASN A 184 -11.22 -2.70 1.97
C ASN A 184 -12.01 -3.28 0.79
N GLY A 185 -13.15 -3.93 1.11
CA GLY A 185 -14.06 -4.50 0.12
C GLY A 185 -13.58 -5.79 -0.53
N LEU A 186 -12.53 -6.41 -0.01
CA LEU A 186 -12.09 -7.74 -0.38
C LEU A 186 -12.79 -8.81 0.48
N ASP A 187 -13.00 -9.97 -0.13
CA ASP A 187 -13.40 -11.19 0.57
C ASP A 187 -12.19 -11.78 1.35
N PRO A 188 -12.39 -12.79 2.21
CA PRO A 188 -11.30 -13.38 3.00
C PRO A 188 -10.15 -13.92 2.13
N ASP A 189 -10.43 -14.44 0.94
CA ASP A 189 -9.39 -14.92 0.02
C ASP A 189 -8.60 -13.75 -0.58
N GLY A 190 -9.27 -12.65 -0.91
CA GLY A 190 -8.65 -11.42 -1.35
C GLY A 190 -7.76 -10.78 -0.28
N ILE A 191 -8.19 -10.80 0.98
CA ILE A 191 -7.38 -10.30 2.11
C ILE A 191 -6.10 -11.14 2.26
N ARG A 192 -6.22 -12.49 2.22
CA ARG A 192 -5.05 -13.38 2.25
C ARG A 192 -4.10 -13.11 1.10
N TRP A 193 -4.63 -12.96 -0.10
CA TRP A 193 -3.83 -12.66 -1.30
C TRP A 193 -3.06 -11.34 -1.14
N VAL A 194 -3.70 -10.26 -0.66
CA VAL A 194 -3.01 -8.98 -0.41
C VAL A 194 -1.90 -9.16 0.63
N ARG A 195 -2.18 -9.83 1.75
CA ARG A 195 -1.19 -10.10 2.79
C ARG A 195 0.05 -10.81 2.22
N ASP A 196 -0.17 -11.88 1.46
CA ASP A 196 0.92 -12.68 0.91
C ASP A 196 1.73 -11.85 -0.11
N LEU A 197 1.07 -11.05 -0.95
CA LEU A 197 1.70 -10.09 -1.87
C LEU A 197 2.60 -9.10 -1.14
N LEU A 198 2.12 -8.49 -0.03
CA LEU A 198 2.89 -7.50 0.72
C LEU A 198 4.11 -8.13 1.41
N ARG A 199 3.95 -9.34 1.95
CA ARG A 199 5.05 -10.10 2.54
C ARG A 199 6.09 -10.51 1.52
N GLU A 200 5.67 -10.99 0.34
CA GLU A 200 6.57 -11.29 -0.78
C GLU A 200 7.37 -10.05 -1.20
N HIS A 201 6.73 -8.88 -1.34
CA HIS A 201 7.43 -7.63 -1.65
C HIS A 201 8.44 -7.23 -0.58
N ALA A 202 8.08 -7.32 0.69
CA ALA A 202 9.00 -7.06 1.79
C ALA A 202 10.17 -8.05 1.80
N ALA A 203 9.91 -9.35 1.59
CA ALA A 203 10.95 -10.38 1.51
C ALA A 203 11.97 -10.14 0.38
N LEU A 204 11.55 -9.48 -0.71
CA LEU A 204 12.43 -9.02 -1.79
C LEU A 204 13.22 -7.74 -1.45
N GLY A 205 13.12 -7.25 -0.22
CA GLY A 205 13.80 -6.05 0.26
C GLY A 205 13.01 -4.75 0.06
N CYS A 206 11.84 -4.77 -0.59
CA CYS A 206 11.04 -3.57 -0.81
C CYS A 206 10.50 -3.00 0.51
N THR A 207 10.28 -1.68 0.55
CA THR A 207 9.63 -1.01 1.67
C THR A 207 8.13 -1.02 1.47
N VAL A 208 7.38 -1.51 2.46
CA VAL A 208 5.91 -1.50 2.40
C VAL A 208 5.36 -0.63 3.53
N LEU A 209 4.57 0.37 3.18
CA LEU A 209 3.79 1.20 4.11
C LEU A 209 2.32 1.03 3.78
N LEU A 210 1.55 0.45 4.68
CA LEU A 210 0.10 0.34 4.53
C LEU A 210 -0.62 1.11 5.63
N SER A 211 -1.70 1.80 5.30
CA SER A 211 -2.63 2.29 6.29
C SER A 211 -3.76 1.29 6.50
N SER A 212 -4.23 1.16 7.73
CA SER A 212 -5.41 0.34 8.03
C SER A 212 -6.12 0.82 9.30
N HIS A 213 -7.38 0.45 9.40
CA HIS A 213 -8.16 0.49 10.64
C HIS A 213 -8.54 -0.92 11.13
N LEU A 214 -8.18 -1.97 10.36
CA LEU A 214 -8.44 -3.37 10.65
C LEU A 214 -7.24 -3.98 11.38
N MET A 215 -7.33 -4.05 12.72
CA MET A 215 -6.20 -4.44 13.58
C MET A 215 -5.83 -5.91 13.44
N LYS A 216 -6.83 -6.81 13.30
CA LYS A 216 -6.59 -8.24 13.19
C LYS A 216 -5.82 -8.60 11.92
N GLU A 217 -6.30 -8.14 10.77
CA GLU A 217 -5.65 -8.37 9.47
C GLU A 217 -4.25 -7.77 9.42
N THR A 218 -4.07 -6.64 10.12
CA THR A 218 -2.77 -5.97 10.23
C THR A 218 -1.78 -6.76 11.08
N ALA A 219 -2.22 -7.34 12.20
CA ALA A 219 -1.37 -8.16 13.07
C ALA A 219 -0.78 -9.37 12.32
N ASP A 220 -1.54 -9.93 11.37
CA ASP A 220 -1.09 -11.05 10.55
C ASP A 220 -0.10 -10.65 9.45
N THR A 221 0.08 -9.35 9.18
CA THR A 221 0.83 -8.84 8.01
C THR A 221 2.06 -8.02 8.40
N ALA A 222 1.95 -7.16 9.42
CA ALA A 222 2.93 -6.14 9.74
C ALA A 222 4.11 -6.65 10.58
N ASP A 223 5.28 -6.13 10.28
CA ASP A 223 6.49 -6.25 11.12
C ASP A 223 6.61 -5.09 12.10
N ASP A 224 6.33 -3.87 11.62
CA ASP A 224 6.37 -2.63 12.39
C ASP A 224 4.99 -1.97 12.42
N VAL A 225 4.69 -1.32 13.54
CA VAL A 225 3.41 -0.64 13.76
C VAL A 225 3.67 0.81 14.18
N VAL A 226 2.90 1.72 13.58
CA VAL A 226 2.84 3.15 13.94
C VAL A 226 1.37 3.51 14.17
N ILE A 227 1.01 3.87 15.39
CA ILE A 227 -0.36 4.26 15.74
C ILE A 227 -0.45 5.78 15.79
N ILE A 228 -1.39 6.32 14.99
CA ILE A 228 -1.72 7.75 14.98
C ILE A 228 -3.13 7.97 15.54
N ASN A 229 -3.28 8.97 16.40
CA ASN A 229 -4.58 9.45 16.87
C ASN A 229 -4.58 10.98 16.92
N ARG A 230 -5.66 11.58 16.42
CA ARG A 230 -5.85 13.07 16.38
C ARG A 230 -4.65 13.82 15.81
N GLY A 231 -4.04 13.27 14.75
CA GLY A 231 -2.92 13.86 14.04
C GLY A 231 -1.54 13.63 14.67
N ARG A 232 -1.42 12.93 15.79
CA ARG A 232 -0.16 12.67 16.49
C ARG A 232 0.15 11.20 16.62
N ILE A 233 1.44 10.84 16.59
CA ILE A 233 1.87 9.48 16.88
C ILE A 233 1.66 9.19 18.37
N VAL A 234 0.97 8.09 18.65
CA VAL A 234 0.72 7.58 20.01
C VAL A 234 1.83 6.60 20.40
N VAL A 235 2.14 5.67 19.48
CA VAL A 235 3.21 4.67 19.66
C VAL A 235 3.77 4.27 18.32
N ARG A 236 5.03 3.85 18.30
CA ARG A 236 5.71 3.23 17.17
C ARG A 236 6.71 2.19 17.66
N GLY A 237 6.84 1.09 16.95
CA GLY A 237 7.77 0.00 17.28
C GLY A 237 7.49 -1.22 16.43
N THR A 238 8.14 -2.33 16.72
CA THR A 238 7.81 -3.62 16.15
C THR A 238 6.41 -4.06 16.64
N LEU A 239 5.75 -4.94 15.89
CA LEU A 239 4.47 -5.50 16.33
C LEU A 239 4.57 -6.11 17.72
N ALA A 240 5.65 -6.84 18.02
CA ALA A 240 5.89 -7.45 19.32
C ALA A 240 6.02 -6.42 20.46
N GLU A 241 6.75 -5.33 20.24
CA GLU A 241 6.90 -4.24 21.23
C GLU A 241 5.56 -3.54 21.51
N VAL A 242 4.78 -3.25 20.46
CA VAL A 242 3.49 -2.54 20.59
C VAL A 242 2.44 -3.42 21.24
N THR A 243 2.50 -4.73 21.05
CA THR A 243 1.56 -5.68 21.66
C THR A 243 2.01 -6.19 23.04
N ALA A 244 3.22 -5.85 23.49
CA ALA A 244 3.74 -6.28 24.78
C ALA A 244 2.80 -5.85 25.92
N GLY A 245 2.38 -6.84 26.75
CA GLY A 245 1.45 -6.60 27.86
C GLY A 245 -0.03 -6.48 27.46
N HIS A 246 -0.36 -6.72 26.18
CA HIS A 246 -1.73 -6.71 25.67
C HIS A 246 -2.09 -8.05 25.03
N ALA A 247 -3.36 -8.45 25.10
CA ALA A 247 -3.84 -9.71 24.53
C ALA A 247 -3.80 -9.74 22.98
N SER A 248 -3.84 -8.57 22.34
CA SER A 248 -3.83 -8.43 20.88
C SER A 248 -3.43 -7.01 20.48
N LEU A 249 -3.13 -6.80 19.18
CA LEU A 249 -2.92 -5.47 18.62
C LEU A 249 -4.15 -4.56 18.80
N GLU A 250 -5.34 -5.13 18.71
CA GLU A 250 -6.59 -4.40 18.94
C GLU A 250 -6.71 -3.93 20.41
N ALA A 251 -6.39 -4.80 21.37
CA ALA A 251 -6.36 -4.43 22.78
C ALA A 251 -5.34 -3.34 23.09
N ALA A 252 -4.13 -3.46 22.51
CA ALA A 252 -3.09 -2.41 22.58
C ALA A 252 -3.57 -1.09 22.00
N PHE A 253 -4.19 -1.12 20.82
CA PHE A 253 -4.72 0.07 20.16
C PHE A 253 -5.73 0.81 21.03
N PHE A 254 -6.76 0.11 21.57
CA PHE A 254 -7.77 0.74 22.43
C PHE A 254 -7.18 1.26 23.74
N ALA A 255 -6.24 0.54 24.34
CA ALA A 255 -5.58 0.99 25.55
C ALA A 255 -4.78 2.28 25.33
N LEU A 256 -4.06 2.36 24.22
CA LEU A 256 -3.17 3.48 23.88
C LEU A 256 -3.89 4.71 23.32
N THR A 257 -5.01 4.52 22.60
CA THR A 257 -5.76 5.63 22.02
C THR A 257 -6.81 6.23 22.95
N GLY A 258 -7.09 5.58 24.09
CA GLY A 258 -8.12 6.01 25.04
C GLY A 258 -9.57 5.85 24.54
N ASP A 259 -9.75 5.27 23.35
CA ASP A 259 -11.07 4.97 22.79
C ASP A 259 -11.60 3.68 23.43
N ARG A 260 -12.17 3.81 24.62
CA ARG A 260 -13.06 2.77 25.20
C ARG A 260 -14.36 2.75 24.40
N ALA A 261 -14.30 2.25 23.17
CA ALA A 261 -15.48 1.89 22.40
C ALA A 261 -16.08 0.61 23.02
N GLY A 262 -16.98 0.76 23.96
CA GLY A 262 -17.66 -0.38 24.55
C GLY A 262 -18.37 -0.17 25.87
N ALA A 263 -18.39 1.03 26.43
CA ALA A 263 -19.06 1.31 27.68
C ALA A 263 -20.03 2.51 27.58
N ARG A 264 -21.03 2.41 26.69
CA ARG A 264 -22.33 3.07 26.86
C ARG A 264 -23.39 2.18 26.22
N ARG A 265 -24.05 1.38 27.03
CA ARG A 265 -25.41 0.91 26.81
C ARG A 265 -26.38 2.08 26.98
#